data_5c3571fb2d5cd40cadff412dbf201a75
#
_entry.id   5c3571fb2d5cd40cadff412dbf201a75
#
_cell.length_a   1.000
_cell.length_b   1.000
_cell.length_c   1.000
_cell.angle_alpha   90.00
_cell.angle_beta   90.00
_cell.angle_gamma   90.00
#
_symmetry.space_group_name_H-M   'P 1'
#
loop_
_entity.id
_entity.type
_entity.pdbx_description
1 polymer ?
#
loop_
_entity_poly.entity_id
_entity_poly.type
_entity_poly.pdbx_seq_one_letter_code
_entity_poly.pdbx_strand_id
1 'polypeptide(L)'
;MSSILLFGGTANDRESIVENTLGDLNMEINENNPDLLIIEKEEKKRSIGIEKARNATKFLHKKPFNHPNKVVVINKAELLTVQAQNALLKTLEEPPAFATIILNAKTETSLLDTVISRCKRVRVKNTKENVTEGLSAKKILNNSIGEKLAWAADYAKEDRE
;
A
#
# COMPACT_ATOMS: atom_id res chain seq x y z
N MET A 1 4.82 9.92 -5.93
CA MET A 1 3.90 9.67 -4.83
C MET A 1 2.89 8.65 -5.30
N SER A 2 2.49 7.73 -4.48
CA SER A 2 1.75 6.61 -5.04
C SER A 2 0.81 5.97 -4.04
N SER A 3 -0.32 5.56 -4.56
CA SER A 3 -1.21 4.60 -3.92
C SER A 3 -0.82 3.22 -4.41
N ILE A 4 -0.45 2.31 -3.50
CA ILE A 4 0.05 0.98 -3.80
C ILE A 4 -0.91 -0.04 -3.21
N LEU A 5 -1.29 -1.04 -3.99
CA LEU A 5 -2.02 -2.22 -3.53
C LEU A 5 -1.10 -3.43 -3.60
N LEU A 6 -0.73 -3.97 -2.45
CA LEU A 6 -0.03 -5.25 -2.32
C LEU A 6 -1.05 -6.35 -2.14
N PHE A 7 -0.99 -7.42 -2.94
CA PHE A 7 -1.90 -8.55 -2.85
C PHE A 7 -1.21 -9.88 -3.24
N GLY A 8 -1.82 -11.00 -2.87
CA GLY A 8 -1.23 -12.33 -3.08
C GLY A 8 -0.24 -12.73 -2.00
N GLY A 9 0.56 -13.75 -2.25
CA GLY A 9 1.54 -14.28 -1.31
C GLY A 9 0.99 -14.62 0.08
N THR A 10 1.86 -14.89 1.02
CA THR A 10 1.51 -15.02 2.44
C THR A 10 1.44 -13.65 3.12
N ALA A 11 0.87 -13.58 4.32
CA ALA A 11 0.89 -12.35 5.12
C ALA A 11 2.32 -11.87 5.37
N ASN A 12 3.22 -12.79 5.74
CA ASN A 12 4.62 -12.48 6.00
C ASN A 12 5.35 -11.96 4.75
N ASP A 13 5.05 -12.51 3.56
CA ASP A 13 5.65 -12.02 2.31
C ASP A 13 5.25 -10.57 2.05
N ARG A 14 3.98 -10.22 2.26
CA ARG A 14 3.49 -8.85 2.09
C ARG A 14 4.04 -7.89 3.15
N GLU A 15 4.12 -8.33 4.41
CA GLU A 15 4.71 -7.56 5.50
C GLU A 15 6.19 -7.24 5.22
N SER A 16 6.96 -8.23 4.76
CA SER A 16 8.37 -8.01 4.37
C SER A 16 8.52 -6.96 3.26
N ILE A 17 7.58 -6.91 2.29
CA ILE A 17 7.61 -5.87 1.26
C ILE A 17 7.27 -4.49 1.85
N VAL A 18 6.31 -4.42 2.78
CA VAL A 18 6.01 -3.17 3.49
C VAL A 18 7.23 -2.69 4.26
N GLU A 19 7.89 -3.56 5.03
CA GLU A 19 9.09 -3.24 5.79
C GLU A 19 10.23 -2.75 4.89
N ASN A 20 10.50 -3.46 3.79
CA ASN A 20 11.51 -3.04 2.82
C ASN A 20 11.17 -1.68 2.20
N THR A 21 9.88 -1.45 1.88
CA THR A 21 9.42 -0.17 1.33
C THR A 21 9.62 0.97 2.32
N LEU A 22 9.34 0.75 3.59
CA LEU A 22 9.56 1.73 4.66
C LEU A 22 11.06 1.96 4.89
N GLY A 23 11.88 0.91 4.85
CA GLY A 23 13.33 0.98 4.94
C GLY A 23 13.95 1.82 3.82
N ASP A 24 13.50 1.63 2.58
CA ASP A 24 13.96 2.42 1.41
C ASP A 24 13.59 3.91 1.52
N LEU A 25 12.53 4.22 2.28
CA LEU A 25 12.13 5.59 2.61
C LEU A 25 12.85 6.13 3.87
N ASN A 26 13.78 5.37 4.45
CA ASN A 26 14.44 5.64 5.73
C ASN A 26 13.44 5.89 6.87
N MET A 27 12.31 5.17 6.85
CA MET A 27 11.22 5.35 7.79
C MET A 27 11.24 4.26 8.85
N GLU A 28 11.48 4.62 10.09
CA GLU A 28 11.46 3.69 11.21
C GLU A 28 10.04 3.24 11.54
N ILE A 29 9.88 1.92 11.71
CA ILE A 29 8.62 1.31 12.15
C ILE A 29 8.57 1.37 13.66
N ASN A 30 8.11 2.47 14.20
CA ASN A 30 7.85 2.61 15.63
C ASN A 30 6.54 3.41 15.85
N GLU A 31 5.92 3.19 17.00
CA GLU A 31 4.65 3.83 17.38
C GLU A 31 4.75 5.35 17.51
N ASN A 32 5.94 5.88 17.70
CA ASN A 32 6.19 7.31 17.90
C ASN A 32 6.59 8.04 16.61
N ASN A 33 6.63 7.35 15.47
CA ASN A 33 6.98 7.98 14.20
C ASN A 33 5.82 8.89 13.72
N PRO A 34 5.98 10.24 13.73
CA PRO A 34 4.91 11.16 13.38
C PRO A 34 4.55 11.15 11.89
N ASP A 35 5.37 10.50 11.06
CA ASP A 35 5.21 10.45 9.61
C ASP A 35 4.77 9.07 9.09
N LEU A 36 4.58 8.10 10.00
CA LEU A 36 4.07 6.76 9.71
C LEU A 36 2.76 6.50 10.48
N LEU A 37 1.73 6.07 9.78
CA LEU A 37 0.49 5.59 10.39
C LEU A 37 0.18 4.19 9.88
N ILE A 38 0.16 3.22 10.78
CA ILE A 38 -0.26 1.84 10.50
C ILE A 38 -1.69 1.67 10.98
N ILE A 39 -2.56 1.28 10.07
CA ILE A 39 -3.98 1.02 10.35
C ILE A 39 -4.21 -0.48 10.33
N GLU A 40 -4.77 -0.96 11.42
CA GLU A 40 -5.17 -2.34 11.60
C GLU A 40 -6.60 -2.43 12.13
N LYS A 41 -7.18 -3.61 11.95
CA LYS A 41 -8.46 -3.94 12.58
C LYS A 41 -8.30 -3.94 14.10
N GLU A 42 -9.22 -3.32 14.80
CA GLU A 42 -9.29 -3.44 16.26
C GLU A 42 -9.69 -4.87 16.67
N GLU A 43 -9.13 -5.39 17.77
CA GLU A 43 -9.35 -6.77 18.22
C GLU A 43 -10.83 -7.12 18.33
N LYS A 44 -11.64 -6.21 18.87
CA LYS A 44 -13.08 -6.42 19.10
C LYS A 44 -13.96 -6.18 17.87
N LYS A 45 -13.42 -5.67 16.75
CA LYS A 45 -14.16 -5.37 15.53
C LYS A 45 -13.88 -6.37 14.42
N ARG A 46 -14.87 -6.63 13.56
CA ARG A 46 -14.72 -7.53 12.41
C ARG A 46 -14.19 -6.84 11.16
N SER A 47 -14.22 -5.51 11.13
CA SER A 47 -13.88 -4.70 9.96
C SER A 47 -13.17 -3.40 10.35
N ILE A 48 -12.56 -2.76 9.36
CA ILE A 48 -11.97 -1.42 9.47
C ILE A 48 -13.01 -0.42 8.99
N GLY A 49 -13.53 0.37 9.92
CA GLY A 49 -14.60 1.34 9.66
C GLY A 49 -14.12 2.64 9.04
N ILE A 50 -15.10 3.47 8.61
CA ILE A 50 -14.89 4.75 7.95
C ILE A 50 -14.04 5.74 8.77
N GLU A 51 -14.13 5.71 10.09
CA GLU A 51 -13.37 6.63 10.96
C GLU A 51 -11.85 6.42 10.82
N LYS A 52 -11.39 5.17 10.69
CA LYS A 52 -9.97 4.88 10.45
C LYS A 52 -9.53 5.35 9.07
N ALA A 53 -10.36 5.20 8.05
CA ALA A 53 -10.10 5.71 6.71
C ALA A 53 -10.03 7.24 6.67
N ARG A 54 -10.94 7.93 7.37
CA ARG A 54 -10.91 9.40 7.52
C ARG A 54 -9.68 9.87 8.27
N ASN A 55 -9.26 9.13 9.31
CA ASN A 55 -8.03 9.43 10.04
C ASN A 55 -6.80 9.31 9.13
N ALA A 56 -6.72 8.25 8.31
CA ALA A 56 -5.68 8.10 7.30
C ALA A 56 -5.61 9.29 6.34
N THR A 57 -6.76 9.70 5.81
CA THR A 57 -6.85 10.86 4.92
C THR A 57 -6.38 12.15 5.62
N LYS A 58 -6.88 12.44 6.82
CA LYS A 58 -6.45 13.61 7.59
C LYS A 58 -4.97 13.58 7.91
N PHE A 59 -4.43 12.41 8.22
CA PHE A 59 -3.01 12.22 8.51
C PHE A 59 -2.14 12.56 7.29
N LEU A 60 -2.49 12.07 6.12
CA LEU A 60 -1.75 12.28 4.87
C LEU A 60 -1.80 13.73 4.37
N HIS A 61 -2.84 14.48 4.68
CA HIS A 61 -2.93 15.90 4.29
C HIS A 61 -2.12 16.84 5.19
N LYS A 62 -1.58 16.37 6.30
CA LYS A 62 -0.64 17.13 7.12
C LYS A 62 0.77 17.01 6.56
N LYS A 63 1.54 18.09 6.54
CA LYS A 63 2.95 18.05 6.14
C LYS A 63 3.75 17.05 6.98
N PRO A 64 4.76 16.39 6.41
CA PRO A 64 5.69 15.56 7.16
C PRO A 64 6.41 16.38 8.23
N PHE A 65 6.81 15.71 9.30
CA PHE A 65 7.48 16.34 10.44
C PHE A 65 8.99 16.09 10.43
N ASN A 66 9.39 14.82 10.35
CA ASN A 66 10.80 14.40 10.42
C ASN A 66 11.34 13.88 9.08
N HIS A 67 10.47 13.40 8.20
CA HIS A 67 10.85 12.74 6.95
C HIS A 67 10.37 13.55 5.73
N PRO A 68 10.99 13.36 4.55
CA PRO A 68 10.49 13.97 3.32
C PRO A 68 9.13 13.39 2.88
N ASN A 69 8.78 12.22 3.38
CA ASN A 69 7.58 11.47 3.02
C ASN A 69 6.69 11.20 4.23
N LYS A 70 5.40 11.03 3.96
CA LYS A 70 4.41 10.60 4.93
C LYS A 70 3.72 9.34 4.42
N VAL A 71 3.64 8.31 5.25
CA VAL A 71 3.17 7.00 4.83
C VAL A 71 2.01 6.52 5.68
N VAL A 72 0.99 6.00 5.02
CA VAL A 72 -0.07 5.21 5.65
C VAL A 72 0.00 3.80 5.14
N VAL A 73 0.04 2.84 6.04
CA VAL A 73 -0.09 1.41 5.74
C VAL A 73 -1.43 0.93 6.29
N ILE A 74 -2.25 0.33 5.45
CA ILE A 74 -3.51 -0.30 5.88
C ILE A 74 -3.34 -1.81 5.76
N ASN A 75 -3.11 -2.46 6.89
CA ASN A 75 -2.99 -3.92 6.97
C ASN A 75 -4.35 -4.59 6.89
N LYS A 76 -4.41 -5.72 6.17
CA LYS A 76 -5.66 -6.45 5.93
C LYS A 76 -6.74 -5.54 5.33
N ALA A 77 -6.36 -4.83 4.26
CA ALA A 77 -7.24 -3.87 3.58
C ALA A 77 -8.55 -4.49 3.08
N GLU A 78 -8.59 -5.82 2.89
CA GLU A 78 -9.82 -6.58 2.63
C GLU A 78 -10.88 -6.45 3.73
N LEU A 79 -10.50 -5.98 4.92
CA LEU A 79 -11.42 -5.75 6.03
C LEU A 79 -12.00 -4.33 6.07
N LEU A 80 -11.61 -3.45 5.13
CA LEU A 80 -12.23 -2.14 4.98
C LEU A 80 -13.71 -2.28 4.60
N THR A 81 -14.57 -1.59 5.33
CA THR A 81 -15.98 -1.47 4.91
C THR A 81 -16.09 -0.73 3.60
N VAL A 82 -17.19 -0.93 2.85
CA VAL A 82 -17.45 -0.19 1.60
C VAL A 82 -17.37 1.33 1.83
N GLN A 83 -17.93 1.81 2.93
CA GLN A 83 -17.89 3.23 3.29
C GLN A 83 -16.46 3.71 3.57
N ALA A 84 -15.61 2.87 4.21
CA ALA A 84 -14.21 3.18 4.46
C ALA A 84 -13.41 3.24 3.14
N GLN A 85 -13.65 2.30 2.23
CA GLN A 85 -13.03 2.29 0.91
C GLN A 85 -13.41 3.55 0.11
N ASN A 86 -14.69 3.91 0.09
CA ASN A 86 -15.17 5.12 -0.59
C ASN A 86 -14.56 6.40 0.01
N ALA A 87 -14.36 6.46 1.33
CA ALA A 87 -13.73 7.60 1.98
C ALA A 87 -12.25 7.81 1.59
N LEU A 88 -11.58 6.78 1.10
CA LEU A 88 -10.19 6.86 0.63
C LEU A 88 -10.06 7.30 -0.84
N LEU A 89 -11.11 7.18 -1.66
CA LEU A 89 -11.02 7.32 -3.12
C LEU A 89 -10.35 8.62 -3.58
N LYS A 90 -10.74 9.76 -3.01
CA LYS A 90 -10.14 11.06 -3.36
C LYS A 90 -8.65 11.10 -3.05
N THR A 91 -8.23 10.58 -1.92
CA THR A 91 -6.81 10.56 -1.53
C THR A 91 -6.00 9.55 -2.33
N LEU A 92 -6.62 8.44 -2.76
CA LEU A 92 -5.98 7.46 -3.65
C LEU A 92 -5.78 8.03 -5.06
N GLU A 93 -6.70 8.86 -5.54
CA GLU A 93 -6.63 9.48 -6.86
C GLU A 93 -5.59 10.61 -6.91
N GLU A 94 -5.62 11.50 -5.92
CA GLU A 94 -4.76 12.67 -5.84
C GLU A 94 -4.07 12.75 -4.46
N PRO A 95 -3.13 11.84 -4.16
CA PRO A 95 -2.39 11.90 -2.90
C PRO A 95 -1.50 13.15 -2.87
N PRO A 96 -1.34 13.80 -1.71
CA PRO A 96 -0.36 14.88 -1.56
C PRO A 96 1.03 14.48 -2.06
N ALA A 97 1.80 15.44 -2.57
CA ALA A 97 3.09 15.19 -3.22
C ALA A 97 4.10 14.42 -2.35
N PHE A 98 4.01 14.47 -1.07
CA PHE A 98 4.84 13.78 -0.09
C PHE A 98 4.19 12.52 0.49
N ALA A 99 2.97 12.16 0.06
CA ALA A 99 2.20 11.08 0.68
C ALA A 99 2.32 9.76 -0.09
N THR A 100 2.37 8.66 0.64
CA THR A 100 2.29 7.29 0.11
C THR A 100 1.25 6.51 0.90
N ILE A 101 0.38 5.79 0.19
CA ILE A 101 -0.60 4.88 0.79
C ILE A 101 -0.28 3.47 0.33
N ILE A 102 -0.17 2.55 1.27
CA ILE A 102 0.02 1.13 1.02
C ILE A 102 -1.20 0.38 1.54
N LEU A 103 -1.96 -0.22 0.64
CA LEU A 103 -3.03 -1.16 0.95
C LEU A 103 -2.46 -2.56 0.90
N ASN A 104 -2.41 -3.25 2.03
CA ASN A 104 -1.97 -4.64 2.12
C ASN A 104 -3.20 -5.55 2.25
N ALA A 105 -3.55 -6.26 1.17
CA ALA A 105 -4.73 -7.12 1.09
C ALA A 105 -4.35 -8.57 0.75
N LYS A 106 -5.15 -9.53 1.19
CA LYS A 106 -4.96 -10.94 0.84
C LYS A 106 -5.18 -11.17 -0.66
N THR A 107 -6.24 -10.56 -1.20
CA THR A 107 -6.62 -10.65 -2.61
C THR A 107 -7.07 -9.27 -3.10
N GLU A 108 -6.82 -8.94 -4.36
CA GLU A 108 -7.31 -7.68 -4.92
C GLU A 108 -8.84 -7.64 -5.04
N THR A 109 -9.45 -8.77 -5.37
CA THR A 109 -10.90 -8.90 -5.56
C THR A 109 -11.74 -8.61 -4.30
N SER A 110 -11.10 -8.46 -3.15
CA SER A 110 -11.77 -8.09 -1.90
C SER A 110 -11.99 -6.59 -1.74
N LEU A 111 -11.43 -5.79 -2.66
CA LEU A 111 -11.59 -4.34 -2.69
C LEU A 111 -12.51 -3.92 -3.85
N LEU A 112 -13.06 -2.71 -3.74
CA LEU A 112 -13.86 -2.13 -4.80
C LEU A 112 -13.00 -1.85 -6.04
N ASP A 113 -13.53 -2.07 -7.24
CA ASP A 113 -12.86 -1.78 -8.50
C ASP A 113 -12.42 -0.31 -8.60
N THR A 114 -13.18 0.59 -7.99
CA THR A 114 -12.86 2.01 -7.89
C THR A 114 -11.61 2.29 -7.05
N VAL A 115 -11.30 1.47 -6.06
CA VAL A 115 -10.07 1.52 -5.26
C VAL A 115 -8.92 0.91 -6.05
N ILE A 116 -9.14 -0.28 -6.62
CA ILE A 116 -8.13 -1.02 -7.39
C ILE A 116 -7.61 -0.19 -8.56
N SER A 117 -8.51 0.46 -9.30
CA SER A 117 -8.15 1.29 -10.47
C SER A 117 -7.29 2.51 -10.15
N ARG A 118 -7.28 2.96 -8.89
CA ARG A 118 -6.50 4.12 -8.40
C ARG A 118 -5.20 3.74 -7.73
N CYS A 119 -4.94 2.44 -7.59
CA CYS A 119 -3.72 1.93 -6.97
C CYS A 119 -2.78 1.31 -8.00
N LYS A 120 -1.48 1.48 -7.79
CA LYS A 120 -0.49 0.65 -8.44
C LYS A 120 -0.57 -0.74 -7.83
N ARG A 121 -0.95 -1.73 -8.62
CA ARG A 121 -1.08 -3.12 -8.19
C ARG A 121 0.28 -3.81 -8.16
N VAL A 122 0.60 -4.46 -7.07
CA VAL A 122 1.82 -5.24 -6.87
C VAL A 122 1.42 -6.62 -6.34
N ARG A 123 1.53 -7.64 -7.18
CA ARG A 123 1.30 -9.02 -6.78
C ARG A 123 2.53 -9.55 -6.07
N VAL A 124 2.33 -10.08 -4.87
CA VAL A 124 3.38 -10.68 -4.05
C VAL A 124 3.41 -12.17 -4.32
N LYS A 125 4.57 -12.72 -4.68
CA LYS A 125 4.78 -14.17 -4.87
C LYS A 125 5.05 -14.83 -3.51
N ASN A 126 4.69 -16.11 -3.37
CA ASN A 126 5.05 -16.89 -2.19
C ASN A 126 6.57 -17.11 -2.14
N THR A 127 7.19 -16.87 -0.99
CA THR A 127 8.65 -17.07 -0.80
C THR A 127 9.10 -18.52 -1.03
N LYS A 128 8.18 -19.46 -1.04
CA LYS A 128 8.46 -20.87 -1.37
C LYS A 128 8.69 -21.12 -2.87
N GLU A 129 8.38 -20.13 -3.72
CA GLU A 129 8.54 -20.21 -5.18
C GLU A 129 9.48 -19.12 -5.68
N ASN A 130 10.77 -19.29 -5.41
CA ASN A 130 11.89 -18.44 -5.86
C ASN A 130 12.09 -17.10 -5.12
N VAL A 131 13.32 -16.94 -4.63
CA VAL A 131 13.94 -15.69 -4.23
C VAL A 131 13.92 -14.74 -5.43
N THR A 132 12.89 -13.93 -5.52
CA THR A 132 12.84 -12.86 -6.52
C THR A 132 13.46 -11.61 -5.92
N GLU A 133 14.43 -11.06 -6.66
CA GLU A 133 15.11 -9.79 -6.41
C GLU A 133 14.17 -8.76 -5.76
N GLY A 134 14.62 -8.21 -4.63
CA GLY A 134 13.84 -7.30 -3.82
C GLY A 134 13.16 -6.21 -4.64
N LEU A 135 11.84 -6.18 -4.56
CA LEU A 135 11.03 -5.05 -5.03
C LEU A 135 11.29 -3.87 -4.11
N SER A 136 12.38 -3.16 -4.35
CA SER A 136 12.75 -1.96 -3.62
C SER A 136 11.70 -0.87 -3.86
N ALA A 137 11.34 -0.11 -2.81
CA ALA A 137 10.46 1.06 -2.91
C ALA A 137 10.99 2.07 -3.94
N LYS A 138 12.31 2.21 -4.09
CA LYS A 138 12.94 3.02 -5.15
C LYS A 138 12.48 2.59 -6.53
N LYS A 139 12.44 1.27 -6.81
CA LYS A 139 11.98 0.73 -8.10
C LYS A 139 10.46 0.95 -8.30
N ILE A 140 9.69 0.90 -7.23
CA ILE A 140 8.23 1.11 -7.26
C ILE A 140 7.88 2.60 -7.39
N LEU A 141 8.60 3.48 -6.72
CA LEU A 141 8.29 4.90 -6.63
C LEU A 141 8.92 5.74 -7.75
N ASN A 142 10.13 5.39 -8.21
CA ASN A 142 10.94 6.22 -9.12
C ASN A 142 10.77 5.91 -10.61
N ASN A 143 10.11 4.82 -11.00
CA ASN A 143 9.91 4.52 -12.41
C ASN A 143 8.98 5.54 -13.07
N SER A 144 9.35 6.00 -14.27
CA SER A 144 8.46 6.80 -15.13
C SER A 144 7.17 6.05 -15.46
N ILE A 145 6.11 6.75 -15.87
CA ILE A 145 4.82 6.12 -16.22
C ILE A 145 5.01 5.04 -17.30
N GLY A 146 5.90 5.27 -18.30
CA GLY A 146 6.19 4.32 -19.36
C GLY A 146 6.91 3.06 -18.87
N GLU A 147 7.92 3.21 -18.01
CA GLU A 147 8.63 2.09 -17.39
C GLU A 147 7.74 1.31 -16.42
N LYS A 148 6.82 2.00 -15.72
CA LYS A 148 5.83 1.39 -14.85
C LYS A 148 4.85 0.51 -15.63
N LEU A 149 4.44 0.92 -16.83
CA LEU A 149 3.56 0.14 -17.71
C LEU A 149 4.29 -1.05 -18.33
N ALA A 150 5.55 -0.88 -18.77
CA ALA A 150 6.37 -1.96 -19.31
C ALA A 150 6.61 -3.05 -18.26
N TRP A 151 6.95 -2.67 -17.04
CA TRP A 151 7.15 -3.60 -15.93
C TRP A 151 5.87 -4.36 -15.55
N ALA A 152 4.71 -3.70 -15.56
CA ALA A 152 3.42 -4.36 -15.31
C ALA A 152 3.04 -5.34 -16.44
N ALA A 153 3.41 -5.03 -17.69
CA ALA A 153 3.17 -5.89 -18.83
C ALA A 153 4.06 -7.17 -18.82
N ASP A 154 5.32 -7.05 -18.40
CA ASP A 154 6.22 -8.20 -18.25
C ASP A 154 5.76 -9.12 -17.11
N TYR A 155 5.30 -8.55 -16.00
CA TYR A 155 4.73 -9.33 -14.90
C TYR A 155 3.44 -10.07 -15.28
N ALA A 156 2.63 -9.47 -16.16
CA ALA A 156 1.39 -10.09 -16.64
C ALA A 156 1.65 -11.22 -17.69
N LYS A 157 2.83 -11.24 -18.34
CA LYS A 157 3.21 -12.30 -19.28
C LYS A 157 3.71 -13.56 -18.58
N GLU A 158 4.42 -13.42 -17.46
CA GLU A 158 4.92 -14.56 -16.69
C GLU A 158 3.81 -15.40 -16.02
N ASP A 159 2.62 -14.84 -15.84
CA ASP A 159 1.45 -15.55 -15.25
C ASP A 159 0.64 -16.38 -16.27
N ARG A 160 1.10 -16.50 -17.56
CA ARG A 160 0.37 -17.22 -18.63
C ARG A 160 1.07 -18.49 -19.16
N GLU A 161 2.19 -18.89 -18.56
CA GLU A 161 2.86 -20.17 -18.86
C GLU A 161 2.66 -21.22 -17.74
#